data_2201cd6ff79145f036f7819c2f325edd
#
_entry.id   2201cd6ff79145f036f7819c2f325edd
#
_cell.length_a   1.000
_cell.length_b   1.000
_cell.length_c   1.000
_cell.angle_alpha   90.00
_cell.angle_beta   90.00
_cell.angle_gamma   90.00
#
_symmetry.space_group_name_H-M   'P 1'
#
loop_
_entity.id
_entity.type
_entity.pdbx_description
1 polymer ?
#
loop_
_entity_poly.entity_id
_entity_poly.type
_entity_poly.pdbx_seq_one_letter_code
_entity_poly.pdbx_strand_id
1 'polypeptide(L)'
;MTEYKEGRLGYNRKNDRYGLLVTDLWEIDGFSCGNRLQVEINGEWVDTHMEMDWSTGKGVWYLTGTDFKGAELENKKVRVLRDR
;
A
#
# COMPACT_ATOMS: atom_id res chain seq x y z
N MET A 1 19.22 11.89 6.01
CA MET A 1 19.41 10.63 5.30
C MET A 1 18.06 9.99 5.00
N THR A 2 17.90 9.54 3.78
CA THR A 2 16.65 8.94 3.32
C THR A 2 16.72 7.43 3.43
N GLU A 3 15.74 6.82 4.03
CA GLU A 3 15.66 5.36 4.04
C GLU A 3 14.25 4.90 3.73
N TYR A 4 14.17 3.65 3.27
CA TYR A 4 12.89 3.03 2.95
C TYR A 4 12.59 1.93 3.97
N LYS A 5 11.31 1.77 4.29
CA LYS A 5 10.80 0.61 4.99
C LYS A 5 10.13 -0.29 3.97
N GLU A 6 10.63 -1.47 3.82
CA GLU A 6 10.16 -2.41 2.81
C GLU A 6 9.41 -3.56 3.47
N GLY A 7 8.32 -3.97 2.87
CA GLY A 7 7.52 -5.08 3.35
C GLY A 7 6.45 -5.43 2.34
N ARG A 8 5.32 -5.88 2.82
CA ARG A 8 4.21 -6.26 1.95
C ARG A 8 2.92 -5.60 2.43
N LEU A 9 2.02 -5.38 1.50
CA LEU A 9 0.68 -4.90 1.85
C LEU A 9 -0.10 -6.02 2.49
N GLY A 10 -0.79 -5.71 3.57
CA GLY A 10 -1.69 -6.64 4.23
C GLY A 10 -2.97 -5.94 4.58
N TYR A 11 -4.10 -6.63 4.43
CA TYR A 11 -5.37 -6.08 4.80
C TYR A 11 -5.55 -6.16 6.32
N ASN A 12 -5.84 -5.02 6.93
CA ASN A 12 -6.08 -4.95 8.37
C ASN A 12 -7.57 -4.87 8.62
N ARG A 13 -8.13 -5.96 9.13
CA ARG A 13 -9.57 -6.09 9.35
C ARG A 13 -10.10 -5.14 10.43
N LYS A 14 -9.23 -4.69 11.32
CA LYS A 14 -9.65 -3.81 12.40
C LYS A 14 -10.01 -2.41 11.93
N ASN A 15 -9.35 -1.94 10.88
CA ASN A 15 -9.60 -0.60 10.36
C ASN A 15 -10.04 -0.58 8.89
N ASP A 16 -10.20 -1.75 8.27
CA ASP A 16 -10.65 -1.88 6.88
C ASP A 16 -9.72 -1.14 5.92
N ARG A 17 -8.41 -1.25 6.17
CA ARG A 17 -7.38 -0.59 5.37
C ARG A 17 -6.27 -1.57 5.06
N TYR A 18 -5.54 -1.29 3.98
CA TYR A 18 -4.28 -1.98 3.73
C TYR A 18 -3.17 -1.23 4.41
N GLY A 19 -2.29 -1.96 5.06
CA GLY A 19 -1.15 -1.40 5.75
C GLY A 19 0.14 -2.08 5.32
N LEU A 20 1.23 -1.71 5.96
CA LEU A 20 2.56 -2.26 5.68
C LEU A 20 2.93 -3.25 6.76
N LEU A 21 3.17 -4.50 6.34
CA LEU A 21 3.67 -5.56 7.22
C LEU A 21 5.16 -5.75 6.94
N VAL A 22 5.93 -5.71 8.02
CA VAL A 22 7.36 -6.01 7.96
C VAL A 22 7.58 -7.17 8.93
N THR A 23 8.02 -8.31 8.43
CA THR A 23 8.22 -9.52 9.23
C THR A 23 6.95 -9.87 10.03
N ASP A 24 5.80 -9.79 9.36
CA ASP A 24 4.48 -10.10 9.92
C ASP A 24 4.03 -9.19 11.07
N LEU A 25 4.70 -8.06 11.24
CA LEU A 25 4.29 -7.04 12.21
C LEU A 25 3.87 -5.79 11.47
N TRP A 26 2.84 -5.11 11.99
CA TRP A 26 2.38 -3.86 11.39
C TRP A 26 3.42 -2.76 11.62
N GLU A 27 4.02 -2.31 10.54
CA GLU A 27 4.85 -1.10 10.56
C GLU A 27 3.96 0.12 10.39
N ILE A 28 2.97 -0.01 9.49
CA ILE A 28 1.91 0.97 9.28
C ILE A 28 0.62 0.17 9.29
N ASP A 29 -0.26 0.42 10.24
CA ASP A 29 -1.46 -0.39 10.39
C ASP A 29 -2.59 -0.02 9.42
N GLY A 30 -2.45 1.07 8.67
CA GLY A 30 -3.40 1.40 7.61
C GLY A 30 -2.96 2.63 6.84
N PHE A 31 -2.98 2.54 5.52
CA PHE A 31 -2.75 3.69 4.65
C PHE A 31 -4.05 4.45 4.46
N SER A 32 -3.95 5.77 4.44
CA SER A 32 -5.07 6.66 4.11
C SER A 32 -4.97 7.08 2.66
N CYS A 33 -6.05 7.63 2.12
CA CYS A 33 -6.04 8.20 0.78
C CYS A 33 -4.94 9.25 0.68
N GLY A 34 -4.16 9.17 -0.38
CA GLY A 34 -3.07 10.11 -0.62
C GLY A 34 -1.73 9.70 -0.02
N ASN A 35 -1.67 8.69 0.83
CA ASN A 35 -0.40 8.23 1.38
C ASN A 35 0.47 7.66 0.27
N ARG A 36 1.70 8.14 0.19
CA ARG A 36 2.65 7.74 -0.85
C ARG A 36 3.41 6.50 -0.48
N LEU A 37 3.64 5.65 -1.45
CA LEU A 37 4.47 4.46 -1.30
C LEU A 37 5.01 4.09 -2.67
N GLN A 38 5.87 3.06 -2.70
CA GLN A 38 6.34 2.49 -3.96
C GLN A 38 5.97 1.02 -3.96
N VAL A 39 5.56 0.53 -5.11
CA VAL A 39 5.22 -0.88 -5.30
C VAL A 39 6.19 -1.48 -6.30
N GLU A 40 6.61 -2.71 -6.06
CA GLU A 40 7.50 -3.41 -6.96
C GLU A 40 6.68 -4.03 -8.10
N ILE A 41 7.04 -3.69 -9.34
CA ILE A 41 6.43 -4.26 -10.54
C ILE A 41 7.56 -4.69 -11.45
N ASN A 42 7.63 -5.99 -11.72
CA ASN A 42 8.67 -6.57 -12.60
C ASN A 42 10.09 -6.16 -12.21
N GLY A 43 10.36 -6.13 -10.92
CA GLY A 43 11.68 -5.83 -10.41
C GLY A 43 12.01 -4.35 -10.28
N GLU A 44 11.05 -3.47 -10.55
CA GLU A 44 11.27 -2.03 -10.45
C GLU A 44 10.32 -1.42 -9.43
N TRP A 45 10.82 -0.42 -8.72
CA TRP A 45 10.01 0.34 -7.77
C TRP A 45 9.25 1.44 -8.51
N VAL A 46 7.93 1.44 -8.37
CA VAL A 46 7.05 2.38 -9.06
C VAL A 46 6.38 3.27 -8.02
N ASP A 47 6.48 4.59 -8.22
CA ASP A 47 5.82 5.54 -7.33
C ASP A 47 4.31 5.43 -7.48
N THR A 48 3.62 5.41 -6.35
CA THR A 48 2.18 5.33 -6.33
C THR A 48 1.68 5.95 -5.02
N HIS A 49 0.38 6.03 -4.88
CA HIS A 49 -0.22 6.34 -3.59
C HIS A 49 -1.54 5.60 -3.45
N MET A 50 -1.98 5.44 -2.21
CA MET A 50 -3.21 4.73 -1.90
C MET A 50 -4.39 5.64 -2.14
N GLU A 51 -5.42 5.12 -2.81
CA GLU A 51 -6.66 5.84 -3.04
C GLU A 51 -7.83 4.88 -2.92
N MET A 52 -9.03 5.43 -2.88
CA MET A 52 -10.24 4.62 -2.83
C MET A 52 -11.14 4.98 -3.99
N ASP A 53 -11.61 3.95 -4.68
CA ASP A 53 -12.51 4.09 -5.82
C ASP A 53 -13.93 3.81 -5.35
N TRP A 54 -14.81 4.78 -5.54
CA TRP A 54 -16.22 4.69 -5.14
C TRP A 54 -17.16 4.47 -6.32
N SER A 55 -16.62 4.22 -7.52
CA SER A 55 -17.42 4.16 -8.75
C SER A 55 -18.50 3.08 -8.75
N THR A 56 -18.32 2.02 -7.97
CA THR A 56 -19.30 0.93 -7.90
C THR A 56 -20.23 1.05 -6.70
N GLY A 57 -20.19 2.16 -5.98
CA GLY A 57 -21.01 2.36 -4.80
C GLY A 57 -20.38 1.81 -3.52
N LYS A 58 -19.31 1.05 -3.64
CA LYS A 58 -18.53 0.56 -2.51
C LYS A 58 -17.12 1.08 -2.65
N GLY A 59 -16.49 1.40 -1.53
CA GLY A 59 -15.09 1.82 -1.56
C GLY A 59 -14.18 0.63 -1.84
N VAL A 60 -13.30 0.78 -2.82
CA VAL A 60 -12.31 -0.22 -3.16
C VAL A 60 -10.93 0.44 -3.16
N TRP A 61 -10.05 -0.06 -2.31
CA TRP A 61 -8.69 0.47 -2.25
C TRP A 61 -7.91 0.12 -3.50
N TYR A 62 -7.11 1.05 -4.00
CA TYR A 62 -6.26 0.79 -5.17
C TYR A 62 -4.99 1.63 -5.10
N LEU A 63 -4.00 1.25 -5.92
CA LEU A 63 -2.76 1.99 -6.07
C LEU A 63 -2.79 2.74 -7.40
N THR A 64 -2.59 4.06 -7.34
CA THR A 64 -2.68 4.93 -8.52
C THR A 64 -1.63 4.57 -9.56
N GLY A 65 -2.01 4.68 -10.83
CA GLY A 65 -1.10 4.38 -11.93
C GLY A 65 -0.79 2.91 -12.12
N THR A 66 -1.50 2.03 -11.41
CA THR A 66 -1.35 0.58 -11.53
C THR A 66 -2.71 -0.06 -11.74
N ASP A 67 -2.70 -1.35 -12.09
CA ASP A 67 -3.93 -2.14 -12.19
C ASP A 67 -4.30 -2.82 -10.88
N PHE A 68 -3.53 -2.57 -9.81
CA PHE A 68 -3.75 -3.24 -8.53
C PHE A 68 -4.86 -2.58 -7.75
N LYS A 69 -5.90 -3.33 -7.45
CA LYS A 69 -7.00 -2.84 -6.62
C LYS A 69 -7.68 -3.99 -5.88
N GLY A 70 -8.31 -3.66 -4.76
CA GLY A 70 -9.04 -4.63 -3.96
C GLY A 70 -8.15 -5.76 -3.50
N ALA A 71 -8.61 -6.98 -3.63
CA ALA A 71 -7.87 -8.16 -3.15
C ALA A 71 -6.52 -8.34 -3.85
N GLU A 72 -6.32 -7.72 -5.00
CA GLU A 72 -5.04 -7.80 -5.70
C GLU A 72 -3.92 -7.08 -4.97
N LEU A 73 -4.26 -6.21 -4.01
CA LEU A 73 -3.26 -5.51 -3.21
C LEU A 73 -2.58 -6.43 -2.19
N GLU A 74 -3.26 -7.50 -1.79
CA GLU A 74 -2.74 -8.38 -0.74
C GLU A 74 -1.40 -8.97 -1.13
N ASN A 75 -0.44 -8.87 -0.22
CA ASN A 75 0.92 -9.39 -0.38
C ASN A 75 1.77 -8.71 -1.44
N LYS A 76 1.35 -7.57 -1.98
CA LYS A 76 2.20 -6.83 -2.90
C LYS A 76 3.42 -6.29 -2.15
N LYS A 77 4.58 -6.44 -2.78
CA LYS A 77 5.83 -5.93 -2.19
C LYS A 77 5.87 -4.42 -2.37
N VAL A 78 5.94 -3.71 -1.26
CA VAL A 78 5.91 -2.25 -1.26
C VAL A 78 6.97 -1.71 -0.31
N ARG A 79 7.26 -0.44 -0.44
CA ARG A 79 8.12 0.25 0.51
C ARG A 79 7.64 1.69 0.66
N VAL A 80 7.91 2.26 1.81
CA VAL A 80 7.58 3.65 2.10
C VAL A 80 8.86 4.40 2.43
N LEU A 81 8.88 5.66 2.05
CA LEU A 81 9.99 6.54 2.37
C LEU A 81 9.87 6.96 3.82
N ARG A 82 10.94 6.75 4.56
CA ARG A 82 11.04 7.21 5.93
C ARG A 82 12.06 8.34 5.96
N ASP A 83 11.58 9.50 6.32
CA ASP A 83 12.41 10.67 6.43
C ASP A 83 12.92 10.78 7.84
N ARG A 84 14.21 11.00 7.99
CA ARG A 84 14.80 11.10 9.30
C ARG A 84 15.38 12.46 9.54
#